data_8bbeafb9e9110ea2a018d4f0005805b9
#
_entry.id   8bbeafb9e9110ea2a018d4f0005805b9
#
_cell.length_a   1.000
_cell.length_b   1.000
_cell.length_c   1.000
_cell.angle_alpha   90.00
_cell.angle_beta   90.00
_cell.angle_gamma   90.00
#
_symmetry.space_group_name_H-M   'P 1'
#
loop_
_entity.id
_entity.type
_entity.pdbx_description
1 polymer ?
#
loop_
_entity_poly.entity_id
_entity_poly.type
_entity_poly.pdbx_seq_one_letter_code
_entity_poly.pdbx_strand_id
1 'polypeptide(L)'
;LLGMEGGHSIGSSLAVLRQMYDLGARYMTLTHSKNTPWADSATDDPEHDGLTDFGKDLVREMNRIGMVVDLSHVSEKTMMDALDVSRAPVIFSHSSARAINGHARNVPDAVLRRLPKNGGIIMVTAVPGFLSEEARVWNARRDAEEARLKALWQGQPDAVDAGMKAWDEANPYPPANISDMADHIDHVRKIAGIDAIGIGGGFDGIPAGPVGMEDVSTYPALFI
;
A
#
# COMPACT_ATOMS: atom_id res chain seq x y z
N LEU A 1 0.31 17.66 4.23
CA LEU A 1 -1.04 17.28 4.69
C LEU A 1 -0.92 16.26 5.80
N LEU A 2 -1.74 16.39 6.85
CA LEU A 2 -1.86 15.38 7.89
C LEU A 2 -2.77 14.25 7.40
N GLY A 3 -2.30 13.00 7.47
CA GLY A 3 -3.04 11.80 7.08
C GLY A 3 -3.37 10.90 8.26
N MET A 4 -4.38 10.07 8.08
CA MET A 4 -4.74 8.97 8.97
C MET A 4 -4.52 7.66 8.21
N GLU A 5 -3.54 6.88 8.60
CA GLU A 5 -3.30 5.58 7.97
C GLU A 5 -4.09 4.48 8.68
N GLY A 6 -5.19 4.09 8.06
CA GLY A 6 -6.14 3.11 8.57
C GLY A 6 -7.39 3.71 9.22
N GLY A 7 -8.53 3.44 8.60
CA GLY A 7 -9.86 3.86 9.09
C GLY A 7 -10.31 3.22 10.40
N HIS A 8 -9.50 2.33 11.00
CA HIS A 8 -9.74 1.77 12.33
C HIS A 8 -9.91 2.85 13.40
N SER A 9 -9.17 3.96 13.25
CA SER A 9 -9.13 5.07 14.21
C SER A 9 -10.44 5.85 14.33
N ILE A 10 -11.38 5.72 13.39
CA ILE A 10 -12.70 6.36 13.50
C ILE A 10 -13.73 5.53 14.27
N GLY A 11 -13.44 4.26 14.63
CA GLY A 11 -14.35 3.39 15.38
C GLY A 11 -15.73 3.22 14.70
N SER A 12 -15.77 3.16 13.35
CA SER A 12 -16.99 3.10 12.54
C SER A 12 -17.99 4.27 12.81
N SER A 13 -17.44 5.47 13.05
CA SER A 13 -18.24 6.66 13.38
C SER A 13 -17.95 7.82 12.44
N LEU A 14 -18.94 8.25 11.66
CA LEU A 14 -18.85 9.46 10.83
C LEU A 14 -18.67 10.74 11.68
N ALA A 15 -19.14 10.74 12.93
CA ALA A 15 -18.91 11.86 13.84
C ALA A 15 -17.44 11.99 14.22
N VAL A 16 -16.76 10.86 14.49
CA VAL A 16 -15.31 10.84 14.76
C VAL A 16 -14.53 11.25 13.51
N LEU A 17 -14.93 10.79 12.32
CA LEU A 17 -14.31 11.23 11.05
C LEU A 17 -14.31 12.76 10.93
N ARG A 18 -15.45 13.42 11.21
CA ARG A 18 -15.56 14.90 11.17
C ARG A 18 -14.66 15.55 12.20
N GLN A 19 -14.61 15.01 13.43
CA GLN A 19 -13.71 15.53 14.47
C GLN A 19 -12.24 15.43 14.06
N MET A 20 -11.81 14.31 13.43
CA MET A 20 -10.45 14.18 12.91
C MET A 20 -10.15 15.19 11.80
N TYR A 21 -11.14 15.47 10.93
CA TYR A 21 -11.01 16.53 9.93
C TYR A 21 -10.87 17.91 10.59
N ASP A 22 -11.66 18.21 11.60
CA ASP A 22 -11.58 19.48 12.34
C ASP A 22 -10.24 19.63 13.08
N LEU A 23 -9.64 18.52 13.54
CA LEU A 23 -8.29 18.47 14.12
C LEU A 23 -7.16 18.58 13.09
N GLY A 24 -7.47 18.61 11.79
CA GLY A 24 -6.48 18.87 10.74
C GLY A 24 -6.17 17.70 9.81
N ALA A 25 -6.75 16.50 10.00
CA ALA A 25 -6.60 15.42 9.05
C ALA A 25 -7.21 15.78 7.69
N ARG A 26 -6.50 15.49 6.59
CA ARG A 26 -6.91 15.88 5.25
C ARG A 26 -7.01 14.70 4.28
N TYR A 27 -6.48 13.55 4.64
CA TYR A 27 -6.74 12.28 3.95
C TYR A 27 -6.83 11.14 4.95
N MET A 28 -7.48 10.05 4.56
CA MET A 28 -7.54 8.82 5.34
C MET A 28 -7.46 7.62 4.43
N THR A 29 -6.54 6.70 4.75
CA THR A 29 -6.47 5.37 4.15
C THR A 29 -7.59 4.52 4.75
N LEU A 30 -8.42 3.88 3.91
CA LEU A 30 -9.64 3.22 4.38
C LEU A 30 -9.35 2.00 5.27
N THR A 31 -8.29 1.25 4.98
CA THR A 31 -7.79 0.13 5.82
C THR A 31 -6.30 0.31 6.09
N HIS A 32 -5.72 -0.57 6.90
CA HIS A 32 -4.28 -0.83 6.95
C HIS A 32 -4.03 -2.31 6.58
N SER A 33 -3.22 -3.04 7.34
CA SER A 33 -2.91 -4.46 7.07
C SER A 33 -4.08 -5.41 7.34
N LYS A 34 -5.10 -4.94 8.09
CA LYS A 34 -6.30 -5.69 8.46
C LYS A 34 -7.56 -5.00 7.95
N ASN A 35 -8.63 -5.79 7.75
CA ASN A 35 -9.95 -5.28 7.43
C ASN A 35 -10.44 -4.30 8.49
N THR A 36 -11.21 -3.30 8.09
CA THR A 36 -12.12 -2.58 8.98
C THR A 36 -13.49 -3.26 8.94
N PRO A 37 -14.41 -2.98 9.88
CA PRO A 37 -15.78 -3.55 9.82
C PRO A 37 -16.59 -3.16 8.59
N TRP A 38 -16.00 -2.41 7.66
CA TRP A 38 -16.70 -1.83 6.51
C TRP A 38 -15.89 -1.79 5.21
N ALA A 39 -14.65 -2.29 5.21
CA ALA A 39 -13.79 -2.36 4.02
C ALA A 39 -12.76 -3.48 4.13
N ASP A 40 -12.52 -4.18 3.05
CA ASP A 40 -11.49 -5.20 2.96
C ASP A 40 -10.10 -4.61 2.67
N SER A 41 -9.10 -5.10 3.42
CA SER A 41 -7.67 -4.84 3.20
C SER A 41 -7.10 -5.73 2.09
N ALA A 42 -6.03 -5.30 1.45
CA ALA A 42 -5.29 -6.07 0.46
C ALA A 42 -4.53 -7.28 1.07
N THR A 43 -4.25 -7.24 2.37
CA THR A 43 -3.39 -8.20 3.06
C THR A 43 -4.11 -8.97 4.19
N ASP A 44 -5.44 -8.94 4.17
CA ASP A 44 -6.29 -9.74 5.06
C ASP A 44 -7.22 -10.66 4.26
N ASP A 45 -7.86 -11.61 4.93
CA ASP A 45 -8.86 -12.46 4.30
C ASP A 45 -10.10 -11.63 3.93
N PRO A 46 -10.65 -11.77 2.72
CA PRO A 46 -11.85 -11.05 2.31
C PRO A 46 -13.04 -11.35 3.23
N GLU A 47 -13.70 -10.31 3.75
CA GLU A 47 -14.84 -10.44 4.66
C GLU A 47 -16.11 -9.77 4.12
N HIS A 48 -15.95 -8.67 3.36
CA HIS A 48 -17.06 -7.81 2.95
C HIS A 48 -17.29 -7.78 1.43
N ASP A 49 -16.43 -8.44 0.64
CA ASP A 49 -16.39 -8.31 -0.82
C ASP A 49 -16.30 -6.82 -1.26
N GLY A 50 -15.37 -6.09 -0.63
CA GLY A 50 -15.10 -4.68 -0.90
C GLY A 50 -15.62 -3.73 0.19
N LEU A 51 -16.40 -2.71 -0.18
CA LEU A 51 -17.02 -1.77 0.75
C LEU A 51 -18.42 -2.21 1.16
N THR A 52 -18.69 -2.24 2.47
CA THR A 52 -20.07 -2.30 2.96
C THR A 52 -20.82 -1.01 2.66
N ASP A 53 -22.15 -0.96 2.91
CA ASP A 53 -22.93 0.28 2.74
C ASP A 53 -22.42 1.41 3.63
N PHE A 54 -21.97 1.12 4.87
CA PHE A 54 -21.30 2.11 5.71
C PHE A 54 -20.00 2.61 5.09
N GLY A 55 -19.17 1.73 4.50
CA GLY A 55 -17.96 2.12 3.79
C GLY A 55 -18.23 3.05 2.61
N LYS A 56 -19.31 2.80 1.87
CA LYS A 56 -19.77 3.70 0.77
C LYS A 56 -20.24 5.05 1.30
N ASP A 57 -20.97 5.06 2.42
CA ASP A 57 -21.41 6.31 3.06
C ASP A 57 -20.24 7.10 3.63
N LEU A 58 -19.22 6.41 4.16
CA LEU A 58 -17.98 7.01 4.61
C LEU A 58 -17.23 7.72 3.45
N VAL A 59 -17.08 7.07 2.30
CA VAL A 59 -16.47 7.69 1.11
C VAL A 59 -17.26 8.93 0.67
N ARG A 60 -18.59 8.89 0.68
CA ARG A 60 -19.45 10.07 0.38
C ARG A 60 -19.22 11.19 1.38
N GLU A 61 -19.13 10.86 2.67
CA GLU A 61 -18.91 11.84 3.72
C GLU A 61 -17.50 12.46 3.63
N MET A 62 -16.47 11.67 3.36
CA MET A 62 -15.13 12.17 3.08
C MET A 62 -15.14 13.20 1.94
N ASN A 63 -15.81 12.87 0.82
CA ASN A 63 -15.98 13.81 -0.29
C ASN A 63 -16.72 15.09 0.14
N ARG A 64 -17.78 14.95 0.96
CA ARG A 64 -18.59 16.09 1.42
C ARG A 64 -17.80 17.07 2.27
N ILE A 65 -16.94 16.58 3.17
CA ILE A 65 -16.13 17.41 4.07
C ILE A 65 -14.81 17.87 3.45
N GLY A 66 -14.43 17.36 2.27
CA GLY A 66 -13.16 17.66 1.60
C GLY A 66 -11.96 16.87 2.13
N MET A 67 -12.20 15.70 2.73
CA MET A 67 -11.15 14.75 3.09
C MET A 67 -10.84 13.83 1.91
N VAL A 68 -9.58 13.73 1.51
CA VAL A 68 -9.16 12.88 0.39
C VAL A 68 -9.24 11.40 0.79
N VAL A 69 -9.81 10.57 -0.10
CA VAL A 69 -9.86 9.12 0.07
C VAL A 69 -8.55 8.51 -0.40
N ASP A 70 -7.84 7.83 0.50
CA ASP A 70 -6.62 7.10 0.17
C ASP A 70 -6.93 5.60 0.05
N LEU A 71 -6.55 5.03 -1.10
CA LEU A 71 -6.80 3.64 -1.48
C LEU A 71 -5.55 2.74 -1.38
N SER A 72 -4.45 3.24 -0.81
CA SER A 72 -3.38 2.35 -0.40
C SER A 72 -3.90 1.37 0.65
N HIS A 73 -3.31 0.17 0.73
CA HIS A 73 -3.70 -0.91 1.65
C HIS A 73 -5.03 -1.64 1.38
N VAL A 74 -5.94 -1.08 0.60
CA VAL A 74 -7.26 -1.70 0.41
C VAL A 74 -7.24 -2.81 -0.64
N SER A 75 -8.16 -3.76 -0.55
CA SER A 75 -8.35 -4.81 -1.56
C SER A 75 -8.72 -4.24 -2.92
N GLU A 76 -8.46 -4.99 -4.01
CA GLU A 76 -8.87 -4.58 -5.36
C GLU A 76 -10.35 -4.26 -5.45
N LYS A 77 -11.21 -5.07 -4.81
CA LYS A 77 -12.64 -4.83 -4.80
C LYS A 77 -13.00 -3.54 -4.07
N THR A 78 -12.34 -3.26 -2.95
CA THR A 78 -12.50 -1.97 -2.24
C THR A 78 -12.04 -0.78 -3.09
N MET A 79 -10.94 -0.92 -3.87
CA MET A 79 -10.49 0.12 -4.81
C MET A 79 -11.58 0.43 -5.84
N MET A 80 -12.17 -0.61 -6.43
CA MET A 80 -13.22 -0.47 -7.45
C MET A 80 -14.48 0.16 -6.88
N ASP A 81 -14.96 -0.29 -5.73
CA ASP A 81 -16.16 0.24 -5.06
C ASP A 81 -15.97 1.70 -4.65
N ALA A 82 -14.79 2.05 -4.11
CA ALA A 82 -14.49 3.44 -3.76
C ALA A 82 -14.48 4.36 -5.00
N LEU A 83 -13.93 3.90 -6.12
CA LEU A 83 -13.95 4.63 -7.40
C LEU A 83 -15.37 4.75 -8.00
N ASP A 84 -16.27 3.81 -7.70
CA ASP A 84 -17.68 3.90 -8.13
C ASP A 84 -18.46 4.96 -7.33
N VAL A 85 -18.07 5.13 -6.05
CA VAL A 85 -18.77 6.02 -5.12
C VAL A 85 -18.17 7.42 -5.08
N SER A 86 -16.84 7.53 -5.19
CA SER A 86 -16.14 8.81 -5.02
C SER A 86 -16.43 9.76 -6.19
N ARG A 87 -16.80 10.99 -5.83
CA ARG A 87 -17.01 12.11 -6.76
C ARG A 87 -15.85 13.11 -6.75
N ALA A 88 -14.86 12.85 -5.91
CA ALA A 88 -13.63 13.62 -5.82
C ALA A 88 -12.42 12.73 -6.18
N PRO A 89 -11.30 13.32 -6.61
CA PRO A 89 -10.07 12.59 -6.85
C PRO A 89 -9.66 11.77 -5.64
N VAL A 90 -9.28 10.50 -5.87
CA VAL A 90 -8.70 9.63 -4.85
C VAL A 90 -7.18 9.64 -4.95
N ILE A 91 -6.51 9.18 -3.91
CA ILE A 91 -5.07 8.95 -3.94
C ILE A 91 -4.76 7.48 -3.63
N PHE A 92 -3.61 7.02 -4.12
CA PHE A 92 -2.87 5.90 -3.59
C PHE A 92 -1.58 6.49 -3.02
N SER A 93 -1.53 6.74 -1.72
CA SER A 93 -0.43 7.48 -1.08
C SER A 93 0.92 6.76 -1.18
N HIS A 94 0.90 5.42 -1.26
CA HIS A 94 2.09 4.57 -1.39
C HIS A 94 1.72 3.17 -1.91
N SER A 95 1.69 3.03 -3.23
CA SER A 95 1.42 1.76 -3.93
C SER A 95 2.17 1.75 -5.26
N SER A 96 2.38 0.56 -5.85
CA SER A 96 3.04 0.41 -7.14
C SER A 96 2.16 -0.34 -8.14
N ALA A 97 2.66 -0.73 -9.32
CA ALA A 97 1.86 -1.39 -10.36
C ALA A 97 1.89 -2.92 -10.19
N ARG A 98 0.71 -3.54 -10.09
CA ARG A 98 0.59 -5.00 -9.91
C ARG A 98 1.03 -5.80 -11.14
N ALA A 99 0.96 -5.22 -12.32
CA ALA A 99 1.43 -5.85 -13.54
C ALA A 99 2.95 -6.08 -13.59
N ILE A 100 3.73 -5.30 -12.83
CA ILE A 100 5.19 -5.44 -12.70
C ILE A 100 5.54 -6.39 -11.56
N ASN A 101 4.90 -6.20 -10.41
CA ASN A 101 5.12 -7.03 -9.22
C ASN A 101 3.76 -7.42 -8.62
N GLY A 102 3.53 -8.73 -8.50
CA GLY A 102 2.24 -9.33 -8.11
C GLY A 102 1.82 -9.14 -6.65
N HIS A 103 2.48 -8.25 -5.88
CA HIS A 103 2.10 -7.99 -4.50
C HIS A 103 0.68 -7.43 -4.38
N ALA A 104 -0.11 -7.91 -3.40
CA ALA A 104 -1.50 -7.50 -3.22
C ALA A 104 -1.67 -5.99 -2.95
N ARG A 105 -0.64 -5.34 -2.39
CA ARG A 105 -0.60 -3.89 -2.14
C ARG A 105 -0.44 -3.05 -3.41
N ASN A 106 -0.06 -3.67 -4.53
CA ASN A 106 0.08 -3.00 -5.82
C ASN A 106 -1.27 -2.88 -6.54
N VAL A 107 -1.40 -1.81 -7.33
CA VAL A 107 -2.64 -1.44 -8.00
C VAL A 107 -2.76 -2.16 -9.34
N PRO A 108 -3.86 -2.88 -9.61
CA PRO A 108 -4.07 -3.56 -10.89
C PRO A 108 -4.42 -2.58 -12.01
N ASP A 109 -4.08 -2.95 -13.24
CA ASP A 109 -4.32 -2.13 -14.44
C ASP A 109 -5.79 -1.72 -14.62
N ALA A 110 -6.74 -2.59 -14.22
CA ALA A 110 -8.17 -2.27 -14.26
C ALA A 110 -8.52 -1.04 -13.43
N VAL A 111 -7.86 -0.88 -12.28
CA VAL A 111 -8.01 0.28 -11.39
C VAL A 111 -7.24 1.49 -11.96
N LEU A 112 -5.99 1.29 -12.40
CA LEU A 112 -5.17 2.36 -12.99
C LEU A 112 -5.89 3.06 -14.16
N ARG A 113 -6.55 2.32 -15.03
CA ARG A 113 -7.34 2.87 -16.16
C ARG A 113 -8.50 3.78 -15.73
N ARG A 114 -8.93 3.70 -14.48
CA ARG A 114 -10.02 4.54 -13.94
C ARG A 114 -9.53 5.87 -13.39
N LEU A 115 -8.27 5.98 -13.00
CA LEU A 115 -7.71 7.19 -12.40
C LEU A 115 -7.84 8.45 -13.26
N PRO A 116 -7.56 8.44 -14.57
CA PRO A 116 -7.71 9.63 -15.40
C PRO A 116 -9.12 10.21 -15.39
N LYS A 117 -10.17 9.36 -15.37
CA LYS A 117 -11.56 9.80 -15.29
C LYS A 117 -11.92 10.33 -13.91
N ASN A 118 -11.35 9.75 -12.85
CA ASN A 118 -11.59 10.19 -11.48
C ASN A 118 -10.78 11.47 -11.14
N GLY A 119 -9.71 11.74 -11.85
CA GLY A 119 -8.71 12.79 -11.55
C GLY A 119 -7.78 12.41 -10.40
N GLY A 120 -7.75 11.13 -10.02
CA GLY A 120 -6.91 10.60 -8.94
C GLY A 120 -5.48 10.34 -9.35
N ILE A 121 -4.63 10.05 -8.36
CA ILE A 121 -3.18 9.88 -8.53
C ILE A 121 -2.71 8.63 -7.76
N ILE A 122 -1.76 7.90 -8.34
CA ILE A 122 -0.99 6.88 -7.64
C ILE A 122 0.43 7.39 -7.37
N MET A 123 0.84 7.35 -6.10
CA MET A 123 2.19 7.69 -5.69
C MET A 123 3.00 6.40 -5.56
N VAL A 124 3.88 6.17 -6.54
CA VAL A 124 4.73 4.97 -6.60
C VAL A 124 5.66 4.96 -5.40
N THR A 125 5.70 3.83 -4.70
CA THR A 125 6.44 3.70 -3.43
C THR A 125 7.78 2.99 -3.61
N ALA A 126 8.76 3.35 -2.77
CA ALA A 126 10.10 2.77 -2.76
C ALA A 126 10.22 1.48 -1.92
N VAL A 127 9.12 0.82 -1.58
CA VAL A 127 9.14 -0.44 -0.83
C VAL A 127 9.69 -1.58 -1.69
N PRO A 128 10.87 -2.16 -1.38
CA PRO A 128 11.53 -3.13 -2.27
C PRO A 128 10.67 -4.33 -2.64
N GLY A 129 9.90 -4.87 -1.68
CA GLY A 129 9.00 -6.01 -1.92
C GLY A 129 7.78 -5.67 -2.79
N PHE A 130 7.49 -4.39 -3.05
CA PHE A 130 6.43 -3.95 -3.97
C PHE A 130 7.00 -3.59 -5.36
N LEU A 131 8.32 -3.40 -5.46
CA LEU A 131 9.02 -3.07 -6.69
C LEU A 131 9.55 -4.32 -7.40
N SER A 132 10.37 -5.13 -6.71
CA SER A 132 11.00 -6.32 -7.26
C SER A 132 10.21 -7.59 -6.96
N GLU A 133 9.87 -8.35 -8.00
CA GLU A 133 9.21 -9.66 -7.84
C GLU A 133 10.14 -10.66 -7.13
N GLU A 134 11.45 -10.58 -7.35
CA GLU A 134 12.42 -11.43 -6.67
C GLU A 134 12.45 -11.13 -5.16
N ALA A 135 12.46 -9.84 -4.77
CA ALA A 135 12.37 -9.42 -3.38
C ALA A 135 11.06 -9.87 -2.73
N ARG A 136 9.92 -9.77 -3.45
CA ARG A 136 8.62 -10.26 -2.98
C ARG A 136 8.64 -11.76 -2.70
N VAL A 137 9.17 -12.55 -3.64
CA VAL A 137 9.26 -14.01 -3.49
C VAL A 137 10.22 -14.39 -2.37
N TRP A 138 11.33 -13.67 -2.23
CA TRP A 138 12.27 -13.88 -1.13
C TRP A 138 11.59 -13.62 0.24
N ASN A 139 10.88 -12.50 0.39
CA ASN A 139 10.14 -12.19 1.61
C ASN A 139 9.14 -13.30 1.96
N ALA A 140 8.35 -13.77 0.99
CA ALA A 140 7.40 -14.85 1.22
C ALA A 140 8.06 -16.16 1.66
N ARG A 141 9.24 -16.49 1.11
CA ARG A 141 10.02 -17.66 1.53
C ARG A 141 10.57 -17.51 2.93
N ARG A 142 11.06 -16.32 3.28
CA ARG A 142 11.58 -15.99 4.59
C ARG A 142 10.49 -16.09 5.66
N ASP A 143 9.31 -15.54 5.39
CA ASP A 143 8.16 -15.61 6.30
C ASP A 143 7.70 -17.06 6.51
N ALA A 144 7.67 -17.86 5.45
CA ALA A 144 7.33 -19.29 5.52
C ALA A 144 8.36 -20.07 6.37
N GLU A 145 9.66 -19.78 6.22
CA GLU A 145 10.71 -20.42 7.03
C GLU A 145 10.62 -20.00 8.50
N GLU A 146 10.37 -18.71 8.78
CA GLU A 146 10.16 -18.23 10.14
C GLU A 146 8.97 -18.91 10.81
N ALA A 147 7.84 -19.04 10.09
CA ALA A 147 6.67 -19.76 10.58
C ALA A 147 6.98 -21.24 10.87
N ARG A 148 7.74 -21.90 9.99
CA ARG A 148 8.20 -23.27 10.16
C ARG A 148 9.07 -23.42 11.41
N LEU A 149 10.04 -22.52 11.61
CA LEU A 149 10.94 -22.57 12.77
C LEU A 149 10.19 -22.27 14.08
N LYS A 150 9.26 -21.31 14.10
CA LYS A 150 8.38 -21.01 15.24
C LYS A 150 7.53 -22.23 15.63
N ALA A 151 7.00 -22.96 14.64
CA ALA A 151 6.23 -24.18 14.89
C ALA A 151 7.11 -25.32 15.43
N LEU A 152 8.35 -25.45 14.93
CA LEU A 152 9.30 -26.48 15.36
C LEU A 152 9.86 -26.22 16.77
N TRP A 153 10.19 -24.97 17.06
CA TRP A 153 10.87 -24.54 18.29
C TRP A 153 9.96 -23.73 19.21
N GLN A 154 8.77 -24.27 19.51
CA GLN A 154 7.79 -23.61 20.39
C GLN A 154 8.41 -23.26 21.76
N GLY A 155 8.31 -21.97 22.14
CA GLY A 155 8.85 -21.47 23.41
C GLY A 155 10.37 -21.34 23.47
N GLN A 156 11.08 -21.48 22.35
CA GLN A 156 12.54 -21.43 22.25
C GLN A 156 12.97 -20.33 21.24
N PRO A 157 12.80 -19.04 21.54
CA PRO A 157 13.09 -17.94 20.60
C PRO A 157 14.53 -17.96 20.10
N ASP A 158 15.52 -18.26 20.96
CA ASP A 158 16.93 -18.31 20.58
C ASP A 158 17.21 -19.36 19.48
N ALA A 159 16.48 -20.48 19.48
CA ALA A 159 16.61 -21.51 18.44
C ALA A 159 15.97 -21.06 17.13
N VAL A 160 14.85 -20.31 17.18
CA VAL A 160 14.24 -19.68 16.01
C VAL A 160 15.20 -18.65 15.41
N ASP A 161 15.76 -17.76 16.21
CA ASP A 161 16.70 -16.71 15.76
C ASP A 161 17.97 -17.32 15.14
N ALA A 162 18.54 -18.36 15.75
CA ALA A 162 19.67 -19.07 15.17
C ALA A 162 19.34 -19.73 13.82
N GLY A 163 18.15 -20.32 13.70
CA GLY A 163 17.67 -20.91 12.46
C GLY A 163 17.43 -19.87 11.37
N MET A 164 16.82 -18.73 11.71
CA MET A 164 16.60 -17.62 10.75
C MET A 164 17.92 -17.02 10.29
N LYS A 165 18.89 -16.83 11.20
CA LYS A 165 20.23 -16.35 10.83
C LYS A 165 20.90 -17.28 9.81
N ALA A 166 20.85 -18.58 10.04
CA ALA A 166 21.42 -19.57 9.13
C ALA A 166 20.70 -19.56 7.76
N TRP A 167 19.39 -19.36 7.76
CA TRP A 167 18.60 -19.26 6.53
C TRP A 167 18.96 -17.99 5.76
N ASP A 168 19.02 -16.83 6.41
CA ASP A 168 19.37 -15.53 5.80
C ASP A 168 20.80 -15.57 5.20
N GLU A 169 21.76 -16.22 5.87
CA GLU A 169 23.13 -16.41 5.36
C GLU A 169 23.17 -17.29 4.09
N ALA A 170 22.30 -18.32 4.03
CA ALA A 170 22.21 -19.24 2.88
C ALA A 170 21.36 -18.65 1.72
N ASN A 171 20.53 -17.66 1.99
CA ASN A 171 19.61 -17.05 1.04
C ASN A 171 19.77 -15.52 1.05
N PRO A 172 20.80 -14.95 0.45
CA PRO A 172 21.02 -13.51 0.45
C PRO A 172 19.83 -12.77 -0.18
N TYR A 173 19.46 -11.64 0.45
CA TYR A 173 18.35 -10.80 -0.02
C TYR A 173 18.63 -10.23 -1.43
N PRO A 174 17.73 -10.40 -2.42
CA PRO A 174 17.85 -9.77 -3.72
C PRO A 174 17.36 -8.31 -3.62
N PRO A 175 18.24 -7.29 -3.61
CA PRO A 175 17.81 -5.92 -3.45
C PRO A 175 17.06 -5.44 -4.69
N ALA A 176 15.96 -4.71 -4.49
CA ALA A 176 15.40 -3.86 -5.54
C ALA A 176 16.32 -2.65 -5.76
N ASN A 177 16.20 -1.99 -6.90
CA ASN A 177 16.99 -0.83 -7.27
C ASN A 177 16.14 0.30 -7.86
N ILE A 178 16.75 1.45 -8.11
CA ILE A 178 16.06 2.64 -8.61
C ILE A 178 15.39 2.40 -9.98
N SER A 179 15.96 1.56 -10.84
CA SER A 179 15.33 1.23 -12.13
C SER A 179 14.06 0.40 -11.98
N ASP A 180 13.96 -0.46 -10.96
CA ASP A 180 12.70 -1.16 -10.68
C ASP A 180 11.58 -0.15 -10.38
N MET A 181 11.87 0.93 -9.63
CA MET A 181 10.89 1.99 -9.39
C MET A 181 10.54 2.76 -10.67
N ALA A 182 11.53 3.06 -11.51
CA ALA A 182 11.32 3.72 -12.79
C ALA A 182 10.41 2.89 -13.72
N ASP A 183 10.57 1.57 -13.75
CA ASP A 183 9.71 0.66 -14.51
C ASP A 183 8.25 0.74 -14.07
N HIS A 184 7.99 0.82 -12.75
CA HIS A 184 6.63 1.04 -12.23
C HIS A 184 6.05 2.39 -12.65
N ILE A 185 6.85 3.45 -12.61
CA ILE A 185 6.45 4.80 -13.05
C ILE A 185 6.09 4.78 -14.54
N ASP A 186 6.93 4.19 -15.37
CA ASP A 186 6.69 4.08 -16.82
C ASP A 186 5.45 3.24 -17.13
N HIS A 187 5.23 2.15 -16.40
CA HIS A 187 4.01 1.35 -16.56
C HIS A 187 2.75 2.17 -16.21
N VAL A 188 2.74 2.86 -15.07
CA VAL A 188 1.61 3.72 -14.68
C VAL A 188 1.41 4.82 -15.73
N ARG A 189 2.48 5.46 -16.22
CA ARG A 189 2.40 6.46 -17.29
C ARG A 189 1.71 5.92 -18.54
N LYS A 190 2.07 4.70 -18.94
CA LYS A 190 1.48 4.02 -20.09
C LYS A 190 -0.01 3.72 -19.92
N ILE A 191 -0.45 3.34 -18.71
CA ILE A 191 -1.82 2.88 -18.43
C ILE A 191 -2.74 4.05 -18.05
N ALA A 192 -2.28 4.96 -17.19
CA ALA A 192 -3.09 6.03 -16.59
C ALA A 192 -2.69 7.44 -17.06
N GLY A 193 -1.56 7.61 -17.74
CA GLY A 193 -1.05 8.93 -18.15
C GLY A 193 -0.19 9.60 -17.09
N ILE A 194 0.56 10.62 -17.53
CA ILE A 194 1.54 11.32 -16.68
C ILE A 194 0.90 12.08 -15.51
N ASP A 195 -0.31 12.61 -15.70
CA ASP A 195 -1.01 13.40 -14.68
C ASP A 195 -1.54 12.54 -13.51
N ALA A 196 -1.53 11.21 -13.66
CA ALA A 196 -1.98 10.28 -12.61
C ALA A 196 -0.82 9.70 -11.77
N ILE A 197 0.42 10.25 -11.88
CA ILE A 197 1.61 9.71 -11.20
C ILE A 197 2.15 10.69 -10.17
N GLY A 198 2.52 10.15 -9.02
CA GLY A 198 3.32 10.82 -7.99
C GLY A 198 4.38 9.87 -7.42
N ILE A 199 5.17 10.37 -6.47
CA ILE A 199 6.17 9.59 -5.73
C ILE A 199 5.76 9.55 -4.27
N GLY A 200 5.59 8.34 -3.73
CA GLY A 200 5.08 8.11 -2.38
C GLY A 200 6.13 7.71 -1.35
N GLY A 201 7.39 7.56 -1.75
CA GLY A 201 8.50 7.18 -0.85
C GLY A 201 8.22 5.90 -0.05
N GLY A 202 7.70 6.07 1.15
CA GLY A 202 7.40 4.94 2.05
C GLY A 202 8.59 4.59 2.96
N PHE A 203 9.59 5.45 3.06
CA PHE A 203 10.85 5.18 3.78
C PHE A 203 10.67 4.94 5.28
N ASP A 204 9.68 5.56 5.93
CA ASP A 204 9.41 5.34 7.37
C ASP A 204 8.83 3.95 7.67
N GLY A 205 8.33 3.24 6.66
CA GLY A 205 7.71 1.92 6.76
C GLY A 205 8.63 0.74 6.40
N ILE A 206 9.91 1.01 6.08
CA ILE A 206 10.85 -0.02 5.60
C ILE A 206 12.22 0.10 6.29
N PRO A 207 12.92 -1.01 6.55
CA PRO A 207 14.25 -0.98 7.16
C PRO A 207 15.34 -0.47 6.21
N ALA A 208 15.15 -0.61 4.89
CA ALA A 208 16.07 -0.14 3.86
C ALA A 208 15.33 0.11 2.54
N GLY A 209 15.67 1.18 1.85
CA GLY A 209 15.20 1.50 0.51
C GLY A 209 15.87 0.67 -0.60
N PRO A 210 15.42 0.79 -1.85
CA PRO A 210 16.10 0.19 -3.00
C PRO A 210 17.50 0.76 -3.20
N VAL A 211 18.38 -0.01 -3.84
CA VAL A 211 19.73 0.47 -4.19
C VAL A 211 19.63 1.69 -5.12
N GLY A 212 20.29 2.77 -4.75
CA GLY A 212 20.24 4.07 -5.44
C GLY A 212 19.04 4.93 -5.04
N MET A 213 18.21 4.45 -4.09
CA MET A 213 17.07 5.17 -3.55
C MET A 213 16.90 4.86 -2.06
N GLU A 214 17.95 5.08 -1.29
CA GLU A 214 18.04 4.73 0.12
C GLU A 214 17.23 5.67 1.01
N ASP A 215 17.07 6.92 0.60
CA ASP A 215 16.30 7.96 1.29
C ASP A 215 15.84 9.07 0.34
N VAL A 216 15.15 10.09 0.88
CA VAL A 216 14.57 11.21 0.10
C VAL A 216 15.63 12.06 -0.62
N SER A 217 16.89 12.05 -0.21
CA SER A 217 17.97 12.80 -0.86
C SER A 217 18.32 12.25 -2.23
N THR A 218 17.94 10.99 -2.50
CA THR A 218 18.21 10.27 -3.76
C THR A 218 17.15 10.53 -4.85
N TYR A 219 16.03 11.19 -4.55
CA TYR A 219 15.01 11.53 -5.55
C TYR A 219 15.55 12.19 -6.83
N PRO A 220 16.54 13.11 -6.79
CA PRO A 220 17.11 13.66 -8.03
C PRO A 220 17.66 12.60 -8.99
N ALA A 221 18.17 11.48 -8.48
CA ALA A 221 18.67 10.39 -9.31
C ALA A 221 17.57 9.62 -10.06
N LEU A 222 16.32 9.64 -9.54
CA LEU A 222 15.17 9.02 -10.21
C LEU A 222 14.72 9.81 -11.45
N PHE A 223 15.11 11.08 -11.58
CA PHE A 223 14.71 11.97 -12.68
C PHE A 223 15.78 12.11 -13.78
N ILE A 224 16.86 11.35 -13.73
CA ILE A 224 17.94 11.33 -14.72
C ILE A 224 17.77 10.15 -15.67
#